data_0913d5d12e45298bb60a7246556cec37
#
_entry.id   0913d5d12e45298bb60a7246556cec37
#
_cell.length_a   1.000
_cell.length_b   1.000
_cell.length_c   1.000
_cell.angle_alpha   90.00
_cell.angle_beta   90.00
_cell.angle_gamma   90.00
#
_symmetry.space_group_name_H-M   'P 1'
#
loop_
_entity.id
_entity.type
_entity.pdbx_description
1 polymer ?
#
loop_
_entity_poly.entity_id
_entity_poly.type
_entity_poly.pdbx_seq_one_letter_code
_entity_poly.pdbx_strand_id
1 'polypeptide(L)'
;MNQIDVADLDCIYLSYDEPEKEEFWVQIKNMVPWATRIDGIKGSDAAHKAAASASTTERFILIDGDNIPDAVFFNQTLTFDTPEWEQAAFRWRARNHINGLMYGNGGLSSWTREFVFNMRTHEATDGRAETEVEFCFDPLYWAMYDCYSTTYPNGSAFQAWRAGFREGVKMCLSRGAKPTVQQFQQQVHQRNLDHLTIWHNIGADVNNGQWAMAGARQGTYMTMLTNWDHRQVQDFDALAEIWASVKDSDPRILGGRVAEDLHSQLDLPMAIFEGEQSRFFKQHYRSNWHNRGIMVREIDVIRQQEGW
;
A
#
# COMPACT_ATOMS: atom_id res chain seq x y z
N MET A 1 -5.73 29.07 15.26
CA MET A 1 -4.84 28.26 14.38
C MET A 1 -3.74 27.74 15.28
N ASN A 2 -3.76 26.45 15.58
CA ASN A 2 -2.73 25.80 16.39
C ASN A 2 -1.67 25.20 15.44
N GLN A 3 -0.40 25.23 15.85
CA GLN A 3 0.72 24.73 15.04
C GLN A 3 1.61 23.84 15.92
N ILE A 4 2.06 22.74 15.36
CA ILE A 4 2.98 21.81 16.02
C ILE A 4 4.07 21.42 15.01
N ASP A 5 5.32 21.63 15.38
CA ASP A 5 6.43 21.16 14.56
C ASP A 5 6.56 19.63 14.68
N VAL A 6 6.74 18.96 13.56
CA VAL A 6 6.88 17.48 13.54
C VAL A 6 8.07 17.03 14.38
N ALA A 7 9.13 17.85 14.44
CA ALA A 7 10.30 17.57 15.24
C ALA A 7 10.06 17.58 16.76
N ASP A 8 8.98 18.21 17.23
CA ASP A 8 8.61 18.26 18.64
C ASP A 8 7.73 17.05 19.08
N LEU A 9 7.36 16.19 18.12
CA LEU A 9 6.51 15.04 18.38
C LEU A 9 7.34 13.78 18.62
N ASP A 10 6.83 12.90 19.47
CA ASP A 10 7.37 11.54 19.54
C ASP A 10 7.25 10.87 18.18
N CYS A 11 8.31 10.17 17.79
CA CYS A 11 8.37 9.38 16.57
C CYS A 11 8.51 7.90 16.93
N ILE A 12 7.59 7.09 16.43
CA ILE A 12 7.53 5.67 16.75
C ILE A 12 7.65 4.85 15.48
N TYR A 13 8.65 3.99 15.43
CA TYR A 13 8.83 2.99 14.38
C TYR A 13 8.12 1.71 14.79
N LEU A 14 7.12 1.31 14.01
CA LEU A 14 6.26 0.16 14.27
C LEU A 14 6.64 -0.99 13.33
N SER A 15 7.30 -2.01 13.85
CA SER A 15 7.76 -3.16 13.06
C SER A 15 7.23 -4.48 13.59
N TYR A 16 7.18 -5.48 12.72
CA TYR A 16 6.70 -6.82 13.06
C TYR A 16 7.57 -7.93 12.46
N ASP A 17 7.30 -8.32 11.21
CA ASP A 17 7.98 -9.41 10.49
C ASP A 17 8.68 -8.95 9.21
N GLU A 18 8.83 -7.65 9.03
CA GLU A 18 9.50 -7.09 7.85
C GLU A 18 10.97 -7.54 7.81
N PRO A 19 11.44 -8.10 6.70
CA PRO A 19 12.82 -8.60 6.58
C PRO A 19 13.89 -7.53 6.82
N GLU A 20 13.61 -6.29 6.43
CA GLU A 20 14.55 -5.16 6.51
C GLU A 20 14.40 -4.33 7.79
N LYS A 21 13.52 -4.71 8.72
CA LYS A 21 13.17 -3.89 9.89
C LYS A 21 14.37 -3.42 10.72
N GLU A 22 15.42 -4.23 10.83
CA GLU A 22 16.62 -3.86 11.59
C GLU A 22 17.46 -2.82 10.85
N GLU A 23 17.62 -2.98 9.53
CA GLU A 23 18.31 -2.01 8.69
C GLU A 23 17.55 -0.68 8.68
N PHE A 24 16.24 -0.72 8.52
CA PHE A 24 15.38 0.47 8.50
C PHE A 24 15.37 1.17 9.87
N TRP A 25 15.37 0.41 10.96
CA TRP A 25 15.50 1.00 12.29
C TRP A 25 16.78 1.81 12.44
N VAL A 26 17.91 1.29 11.96
CA VAL A 26 19.18 2.01 11.99
C VAL A 26 19.11 3.31 11.16
N GLN A 27 18.53 3.24 9.96
CA GLN A 27 18.37 4.42 9.11
C GLN A 27 17.46 5.47 9.77
N ILE A 28 16.32 5.05 10.31
CA ILE A 28 15.36 5.93 10.99
C ILE A 28 16.02 6.56 12.23
N LYS A 29 16.72 5.77 13.04
CA LYS A 29 17.38 6.25 14.25
C LYS A 29 18.49 7.27 13.98
N ASN A 30 19.18 7.12 12.85
CA ASN A 30 20.18 8.10 12.39
C ASN A 30 19.52 9.42 11.93
N MET A 31 18.35 9.34 11.31
CA MET A 31 17.59 10.49 10.83
C MET A 31 16.83 11.18 11.97
N VAL A 32 16.27 10.41 12.89
CA VAL A 32 15.42 10.83 14.00
C VAL A 32 15.97 10.24 15.30
N PRO A 33 17.01 10.85 15.91
CA PRO A 33 17.67 10.30 17.10
C PRO A 33 16.74 10.07 18.31
N TRP A 34 15.62 10.78 18.40
CA TRP A 34 14.63 10.61 19.46
C TRP A 34 13.57 9.54 19.15
N ALA A 35 13.57 8.94 17.95
CA ALA A 35 12.63 7.87 17.63
C ALA A 35 12.72 6.71 18.63
N THR A 36 11.59 6.11 18.93
CA THR A 36 11.46 4.88 19.68
C THR A 36 10.91 3.77 18.80
N ARG A 37 11.04 2.51 19.21
CA ARG A 37 10.57 1.37 18.43
C ARG A 37 9.60 0.52 19.23
N ILE A 38 8.52 0.12 18.56
CA ILE A 38 7.61 -0.95 18.99
C ILE A 38 7.76 -2.09 17.98
N ASP A 39 8.08 -3.28 18.44
CA ASP A 39 8.39 -4.43 17.58
C ASP A 39 7.65 -5.70 18.01
N GLY A 40 7.22 -6.51 17.05
CA GLY A 40 6.75 -7.87 17.28
C GLY A 40 5.34 -8.00 17.86
N ILE A 41 4.53 -6.96 17.86
CA ILE A 41 3.14 -7.03 18.33
C ILE A 41 2.24 -7.50 17.20
N LYS A 42 1.62 -8.68 17.37
CA LYS A 42 0.66 -9.24 16.41
C LYS A 42 -0.67 -8.48 16.48
N GLY A 43 -1.20 -8.13 15.32
CA GLY A 43 -2.47 -7.41 15.15
C GLY A 43 -2.30 -5.89 15.04
N SER A 44 -2.90 -5.32 14.01
CA SER A 44 -2.74 -3.89 13.70
C SER A 44 -3.31 -3.00 14.79
N ASP A 45 -4.47 -3.34 15.35
CA ASP A 45 -5.10 -2.57 16.43
C ASP A 45 -4.22 -2.57 17.69
N ALA A 46 -3.76 -3.75 18.11
CA ALA A 46 -2.89 -3.90 19.29
C ALA A 46 -1.56 -3.16 19.12
N ALA A 47 -0.95 -3.25 17.94
CA ALA A 47 0.31 -2.60 17.63
C ALA A 47 0.20 -1.06 17.66
N HIS A 48 -0.85 -0.48 17.08
CA HIS A 48 -1.11 0.96 17.14
C HIS A 48 -1.38 1.45 18.56
N LYS A 49 -2.16 0.70 19.35
CA LYS A 49 -2.41 1.02 20.76
C LYS A 49 -1.14 0.96 21.61
N ALA A 50 -0.25 0.03 21.33
CA ALA A 50 1.06 -0.03 21.99
C ALA A 50 1.91 1.19 21.63
N ALA A 51 1.92 1.62 20.36
CA ALA A 51 2.58 2.84 19.94
C ALA A 51 2.00 4.07 20.66
N ALA A 52 0.68 4.23 20.69
CA ALA A 52 0.02 5.31 21.42
C ALA A 52 0.33 5.29 22.91
N SER A 53 0.46 4.10 23.53
CA SER A 53 0.83 3.96 24.94
C SER A 53 2.28 4.36 25.22
N ALA A 54 3.18 4.12 24.26
CA ALA A 54 4.59 4.47 24.37
C ALA A 54 4.86 5.98 24.14
N SER A 55 3.97 6.67 23.46
CA SER A 55 4.11 8.11 23.23
C SER A 55 3.91 8.91 24.52
N THR A 56 4.77 9.91 24.72
CA THR A 56 4.67 10.90 25.80
C THR A 56 4.00 12.18 25.33
N THR A 57 3.99 12.43 24.01
CA THR A 57 3.24 13.53 23.39
C THR A 57 1.82 13.09 23.02
N GLU A 58 0.86 14.00 23.13
CA GLU A 58 -0.55 13.71 22.81
C GLU A 58 -0.72 13.34 21.32
N ARG A 59 0.00 14.00 20.44
CA ARG A 59 0.14 13.63 19.03
C ARG A 59 1.52 13.03 18.82
N PHE A 60 1.62 12.01 17.96
CA PHE A 60 2.89 11.36 17.62
C PHE A 60 2.95 11.01 16.13
N ILE A 61 4.14 10.75 15.64
CA ILE A 61 4.41 10.25 14.29
C ILE A 61 4.61 8.73 14.37
N LEU A 62 3.96 8.02 13.46
CA LEU A 62 4.12 6.57 13.30
C LEU A 62 4.75 6.28 11.93
N ILE A 63 5.73 5.39 11.94
CA ILE A 63 6.44 4.90 10.75
C ILE A 63 6.31 3.39 10.72
N ASP A 64 5.69 2.82 9.68
CA ASP A 64 5.56 1.37 9.52
C ASP A 64 6.90 0.72 9.15
N GLY A 65 7.03 -0.56 9.48
CA GLY A 65 8.26 -1.33 9.42
C GLY A 65 8.90 -1.49 8.04
N ASP A 66 8.13 -1.31 6.99
CA ASP A 66 8.58 -1.35 5.60
C ASP A 66 8.73 0.05 4.95
N ASN A 67 8.74 1.12 5.76
CA ASN A 67 8.68 2.49 5.26
C ASN A 67 9.87 3.33 5.71
N ILE A 68 10.45 4.08 4.77
CA ILE A 68 11.53 5.05 5.04
C ILE A 68 11.04 6.46 4.71
N PRO A 69 10.93 7.34 5.71
CA PRO A 69 10.55 8.72 5.48
C PRO A 69 11.68 9.54 4.86
N ASP A 70 11.31 10.60 4.15
CA ASP A 70 12.24 11.64 3.71
C ASP A 70 12.58 12.55 4.90
N ALA A 71 13.84 12.90 5.09
CA ALA A 71 14.28 13.74 6.21
C ALA A 71 13.56 15.11 6.25
N VAL A 72 13.15 15.63 5.10
CA VAL A 72 12.42 16.90 5.00
C VAL A 72 11.05 16.86 5.69
N PHE A 73 10.48 15.67 5.92
CA PHE A 73 9.24 15.52 6.65
C PHE A 73 9.35 16.03 8.09
N PHE A 74 10.47 15.80 8.74
CA PHE A 74 10.69 16.22 10.14
C PHE A 74 10.94 17.72 10.31
N ASN A 75 11.01 18.46 9.19
CA ASN A 75 11.06 19.93 9.17
C ASN A 75 9.69 20.55 8.88
N GLN A 76 8.61 19.75 8.82
CA GLN A 76 7.27 20.24 8.55
C GLN A 76 6.61 20.73 9.86
N THR A 77 5.69 21.69 9.70
CA THR A 77 4.81 22.16 10.75
C THR A 77 3.38 21.75 10.42
N LEU A 78 2.72 21.03 11.31
CA LEU A 78 1.30 20.72 11.20
C LEU A 78 0.49 21.94 11.65
N THR A 79 -0.43 22.39 10.81
CA THR A 79 -1.30 23.53 11.10
C THR A 79 -2.74 23.07 11.17
N PHE A 80 -3.44 23.45 12.24
CA PHE A 80 -4.82 23.06 12.48
C PHE A 80 -5.72 24.29 12.48
N ASP A 81 -6.67 24.35 11.55
CA ASP A 81 -7.59 25.47 11.42
C ASP A 81 -8.77 25.37 12.38
N THR A 82 -9.11 24.16 12.82
CA THR A 82 -10.21 23.89 13.74
C THR A 82 -9.79 22.91 14.84
N PRO A 83 -10.46 22.91 16.01
CA PRO A 83 -10.19 21.93 17.07
C PRO A 83 -10.42 20.47 16.64
N GLU A 84 -11.33 20.21 15.69
CA GLU A 84 -11.57 18.87 15.17
C GLU A 84 -10.33 18.32 14.46
N TRP A 85 -9.61 19.16 13.74
CA TRP A 85 -8.39 18.75 13.04
C TRP A 85 -7.24 18.46 14.01
N GLU A 86 -7.26 19.08 15.18
CA GLU A 86 -6.30 18.74 16.24
C GLU A 86 -6.48 17.30 16.76
N GLN A 87 -7.66 16.71 16.58
CA GLN A 87 -7.94 15.33 16.96
C GLN A 87 -7.81 14.35 15.78
N ALA A 88 -7.73 14.83 14.56
CA ALA A 88 -7.67 13.99 13.37
C ALA A 88 -6.36 13.21 13.24
N ALA A 89 -6.42 12.04 12.63
CA ALA A 89 -5.25 11.32 12.16
C ALA A 89 -4.94 11.71 10.72
N PHE A 90 -3.66 11.86 10.41
CA PHE A 90 -3.17 12.19 9.08
C PHE A 90 -2.26 11.07 8.57
N ARG A 91 -2.45 10.67 7.32
CA ARG A 91 -1.59 9.71 6.63
C ARG A 91 -1.12 10.30 5.32
N TRP A 92 0.19 10.24 5.08
CA TRP A 92 0.79 10.73 3.84
C TRP A 92 0.89 9.62 2.81
N ARG A 93 0.98 10.02 1.55
CA ARG A 93 1.29 9.08 0.47
C ARG A 93 2.71 8.58 0.60
N ALA A 94 2.92 7.34 0.19
CA ALA A 94 4.25 6.80 0.01
C ALA A 94 4.50 6.48 -1.47
N ARG A 95 5.73 6.59 -1.90
CA ARG A 95 6.20 6.04 -3.15
C ARG A 95 6.43 4.54 -2.96
N ASN A 96 5.79 3.71 -3.76
CA ASN A 96 6.05 2.28 -3.75
C ASN A 96 7.36 1.97 -4.49
N HIS A 97 8.31 1.34 -3.81
CA HIS A 97 9.61 0.99 -4.38
C HIS A 97 9.51 0.04 -5.56
N ILE A 98 8.53 -0.87 -5.56
CA ILE A 98 8.37 -1.88 -6.61
C ILE A 98 8.03 -1.21 -7.94
N ASN A 99 7.00 -0.36 -7.97
CA ASN A 99 6.41 0.12 -9.22
C ASN A 99 6.35 1.64 -9.37
N GLY A 100 6.83 2.40 -8.38
CA GLY A 100 6.88 3.85 -8.41
C GLY A 100 5.56 4.57 -8.17
N LEU A 101 4.47 3.84 -7.92
CA LEU A 101 3.17 4.45 -7.60
C LEU A 101 3.25 5.29 -6.32
N MET A 102 2.62 6.46 -6.37
CA MET A 102 2.45 7.33 -5.20
C MET A 102 0.97 7.41 -4.86
N TYR A 103 0.52 6.61 -3.91
CA TYR A 103 -0.87 6.57 -3.47
C TYR A 103 -1.00 5.96 -2.07
N GLY A 104 -2.23 5.86 -1.62
CA GLY A 104 -2.62 5.04 -0.48
C GLY A 104 -2.20 5.61 0.85
N ASN A 105 -2.09 4.69 1.75
CA ASN A 105 -1.87 4.92 3.04
C ASN A 105 -0.51 4.80 3.50
N GLY A 106 0.28 5.64 3.19
CA GLY A 106 1.66 5.54 3.58
C GLY A 106 1.84 5.01 5.00
N GLY A 107 2.82 4.20 5.18
CA GLY A 107 3.30 3.85 6.50
C GLY A 107 3.98 5.02 7.20
N LEU A 108 3.65 6.25 6.83
CA LEU A 108 4.01 7.49 7.52
C LEU A 108 2.73 8.21 7.87
N SER A 109 2.46 8.37 9.16
CA SER A 109 1.20 8.91 9.67
C SER A 109 1.40 9.69 10.98
N SER A 110 0.44 10.54 11.30
CA SER A 110 0.37 11.29 12.55
C SER A 110 -0.96 10.98 13.24
N TRP A 111 -0.88 10.59 14.48
CA TRP A 111 -2.01 10.16 15.30
C TRP A 111 -2.07 10.94 16.59
N THR A 112 -3.28 11.16 17.13
CA THR A 112 -3.42 11.46 18.56
C THR A 112 -3.59 10.16 19.34
N ARG A 113 -3.15 10.14 20.58
CA ARG A 113 -3.33 9.00 21.49
C ARG A 113 -4.81 8.68 21.65
N GLU A 114 -5.63 9.72 21.86
CA GLU A 114 -7.08 9.59 22.00
C GLU A 114 -7.72 8.95 20.77
N PHE A 115 -7.33 9.38 19.56
CA PHE A 115 -7.83 8.79 18.32
C PHE A 115 -7.53 7.28 18.25
N VAL A 116 -6.28 6.89 18.52
CA VAL A 116 -5.87 5.50 18.45
C VAL A 116 -6.60 4.61 19.44
N PHE A 117 -6.82 5.09 20.67
CA PHE A 117 -7.55 4.28 21.67
C PHE A 117 -9.03 4.12 21.33
N ASN A 118 -9.62 5.07 20.61
CA ASN A 118 -11.05 5.07 20.25
C ASN A 118 -11.34 4.58 18.82
N MET A 119 -10.32 4.48 17.96
CA MET A 119 -10.52 4.09 16.55
C MET A 119 -11.08 2.67 16.40
N ARG A 120 -11.82 2.48 15.31
CA ARG A 120 -12.23 1.17 14.84
C ARG A 120 -11.42 0.80 13.62
N THR A 121 -10.74 -0.34 13.68
CA THR A 121 -10.00 -0.93 12.58
C THR A 121 -10.83 -2.02 11.92
N HIS A 122 -10.33 -2.56 10.79
CA HIS A 122 -10.92 -3.74 10.13
C HIS A 122 -11.01 -4.97 11.05
N GLU A 123 -10.28 -4.99 12.17
CA GLU A 123 -10.36 -6.06 13.17
C GLU A 123 -11.64 -5.96 14.03
N ALA A 124 -12.35 -4.82 13.98
CA ALA A 124 -13.60 -4.56 14.69
C ALA A 124 -14.70 -4.09 13.73
N THR A 125 -14.83 -4.77 12.59
CA THR A 125 -15.78 -4.43 11.53
C THR A 125 -17.24 -4.54 12.00
N ASP A 126 -18.10 -3.69 11.43
CA ASP A 126 -19.57 -3.71 11.64
C ASP A 126 -20.33 -4.47 10.54
N GLY A 127 -19.63 -5.19 9.67
CA GLY A 127 -20.21 -5.98 8.58
C GLY A 127 -20.53 -5.18 7.32
N ARG A 128 -20.17 -3.89 7.23
CA ARG A 128 -20.25 -3.14 5.98
C ARG A 128 -19.07 -3.49 5.08
N ALA A 129 -19.31 -3.63 3.76
CA ALA A 129 -18.29 -4.04 2.81
C ALA A 129 -17.05 -3.14 2.82
N GLU A 130 -17.23 -1.82 2.98
CA GLU A 130 -16.13 -0.86 3.04
C GLU A 130 -15.23 -1.09 4.27
N THR A 131 -15.82 -1.45 5.42
CA THR A 131 -15.10 -1.65 6.68
C THR A 131 -14.37 -2.99 6.75
N GLU A 132 -14.68 -3.91 5.86
CA GLU A 132 -14.03 -5.23 5.79
C GLU A 132 -12.68 -5.20 5.07
N VAL A 133 -12.36 -4.14 4.34
CA VAL A 133 -11.12 -4.05 3.54
C VAL A 133 -10.23 -2.84 3.87
N GLU A 134 -10.77 -1.82 4.53
CA GLU A 134 -10.01 -0.63 4.91
C GLU A 134 -9.48 -0.75 6.34
N PHE A 135 -8.28 -0.23 6.59
CA PHE A 135 -7.65 -0.28 7.91
C PHE A 135 -8.44 0.51 8.95
N CYS A 136 -8.81 1.74 8.63
CA CYS A 136 -9.58 2.63 9.49
C CYS A 136 -10.57 3.42 8.64
N PHE A 137 -11.80 3.55 9.11
CA PHE A 137 -12.90 4.20 8.41
C PHE A 137 -13.53 5.34 9.23
N ASP A 138 -12.78 5.89 10.17
CA ASP A 138 -13.19 7.07 10.92
C ASP A 138 -13.19 8.31 10.00
N PRO A 139 -14.21 9.19 10.10
CA PRO A 139 -14.28 10.43 9.33
C PRO A 139 -13.09 11.38 9.53
N LEU A 140 -12.42 11.29 10.68
CA LEU A 140 -11.23 12.09 10.99
C LEU A 140 -9.91 11.40 10.60
N TYR A 141 -9.95 10.30 9.84
CA TYR A 141 -8.77 9.64 9.28
C TYR A 141 -8.46 10.17 7.87
N TRP A 142 -7.63 11.20 7.79
CA TRP A 142 -7.41 11.97 6.56
C TRP A 142 -6.22 11.50 5.75
N ALA A 143 -6.45 11.29 4.45
CA ALA A 143 -5.39 11.05 3.48
C ALA A 143 -4.82 12.38 2.97
N MET A 144 -3.56 12.65 3.30
CA MET A 144 -2.84 13.84 2.85
C MET A 144 -2.36 13.67 1.41
N TYR A 145 -2.19 14.79 0.71
CA TYR A 145 -1.81 14.80 -0.70
C TYR A 145 -0.31 14.56 -0.91
N ASP A 146 0.53 15.07 -0.03
CA ASP A 146 1.97 15.04 -0.18
C ASP A 146 2.57 13.65 0.06
N CYS A 147 3.72 13.39 -0.56
CA CYS A 147 4.48 12.17 -0.45
C CYS A 147 5.81 12.46 0.23
N TYR A 148 6.00 11.90 1.42
CA TYR A 148 7.20 12.10 2.24
C TYR A 148 7.91 10.80 2.60
N SER A 149 7.59 9.69 1.92
CA SER A 149 8.24 8.42 2.24
C SER A 149 8.26 7.47 1.06
N THR A 150 9.11 6.45 1.17
CA THR A 150 9.12 5.30 0.26
C THR A 150 8.83 4.04 1.05
N THR A 151 7.86 3.24 0.58
CA THR A 151 7.55 1.92 1.13
C THR A 151 8.26 0.82 0.33
N TYR A 152 8.80 -0.18 1.04
CA TYR A 152 9.61 -1.27 0.51
C TYR A 152 8.96 -2.64 0.80
N PRO A 153 7.80 -2.96 0.24
CA PRO A 153 7.10 -4.21 0.54
C PRO A 153 7.67 -5.38 -0.27
N ASN A 154 8.98 -5.45 -0.42
CA ASN A 154 9.64 -6.42 -1.31
C ASN A 154 10.92 -7.05 -0.74
N GLY A 155 11.11 -7.02 0.56
CA GLY A 155 12.28 -7.61 1.22
C GLY A 155 12.33 -9.13 1.17
N SER A 156 11.17 -9.78 1.04
CA SER A 156 11.10 -11.21 0.74
C SER A 156 10.11 -11.48 -0.40
N ALA A 157 10.23 -12.68 -0.98
CA ALA A 157 9.29 -13.15 -2.02
C ALA A 157 7.84 -13.17 -1.49
N PHE A 158 7.64 -13.63 -0.25
CA PHE A 158 6.33 -13.65 0.39
C PHE A 158 5.76 -12.25 0.61
N GLN A 159 6.58 -11.35 1.15
CA GLN A 159 6.16 -9.96 1.39
C GLN A 159 5.73 -9.28 0.08
N ALA A 160 6.54 -9.41 -0.97
CA ALA A 160 6.26 -8.85 -2.28
C ALA A 160 4.99 -9.43 -2.90
N TRP A 161 4.86 -10.77 -2.89
CA TRP A 161 3.67 -11.44 -3.38
C TRP A 161 2.42 -11.01 -2.61
N ARG A 162 2.49 -10.97 -1.27
CA ARG A 162 1.39 -10.55 -0.39
C ARG A 162 0.98 -9.12 -0.67
N ALA A 163 1.94 -8.21 -0.83
CA ALA A 163 1.65 -6.81 -1.17
C ALA A 163 0.91 -6.71 -2.51
N GLY A 164 1.42 -7.32 -3.57
CA GLY A 164 0.76 -7.35 -4.86
C GLY A 164 -0.62 -8.01 -4.81
N PHE A 165 -0.74 -9.16 -4.14
CA PHE A 165 -2.00 -9.89 -4.01
C PHE A 165 -3.09 -9.04 -3.37
N ARG A 166 -2.77 -8.39 -2.24
CA ARG A 166 -3.72 -7.51 -1.53
C ARG A 166 -4.16 -6.32 -2.39
N GLU A 167 -3.23 -5.71 -3.10
CA GLU A 167 -3.56 -4.60 -4.01
C GLU A 167 -4.41 -5.09 -5.20
N GLY A 168 -4.08 -6.26 -5.78
CA GLY A 168 -4.88 -6.90 -6.81
C GLY A 168 -6.32 -7.16 -6.38
N VAL A 169 -6.51 -7.59 -5.13
CA VAL A 169 -7.86 -7.78 -4.55
C VAL A 169 -8.57 -6.45 -4.35
N LYS A 170 -7.96 -5.52 -3.60
CA LYS A 170 -8.62 -4.27 -3.19
C LYS A 170 -9.01 -3.39 -4.37
N MET A 171 -8.14 -3.29 -5.37
CA MET A 171 -8.39 -2.44 -6.53
C MET A 171 -9.45 -2.98 -7.49
N CYS A 172 -9.84 -4.25 -7.36
CA CYS A 172 -10.97 -4.82 -8.09
C CYS A 172 -12.33 -4.43 -7.51
N LEU A 173 -12.36 -3.89 -6.30
CA LEU A 173 -13.59 -3.65 -5.59
C LEU A 173 -14.15 -2.25 -5.89
N SER A 174 -15.46 -2.16 -5.94
CA SER A 174 -16.20 -0.90 -5.97
C SER A 174 -16.76 -0.64 -4.58
N ARG A 175 -16.15 0.28 -3.82
CA ARG A 175 -16.53 0.58 -2.44
C ARG A 175 -16.58 -0.68 -1.55
N GLY A 176 -15.57 -1.51 -1.63
CA GLY A 176 -15.46 -2.76 -0.89
C GLY A 176 -16.28 -3.93 -1.45
N ALA A 177 -17.20 -3.71 -2.37
CA ALA A 177 -18.02 -4.75 -2.99
C ALA A 177 -17.42 -5.26 -4.31
N LYS A 178 -17.50 -6.57 -4.53
CA LYS A 178 -17.08 -7.22 -5.78
C LYS A 178 -18.10 -6.94 -6.89
N PRO A 179 -17.74 -6.27 -8.00
CA PRO A 179 -18.61 -6.14 -9.16
C PRO A 179 -18.73 -7.48 -9.91
N THR A 180 -19.71 -7.59 -10.80
CA THR A 180 -19.71 -8.69 -11.78
C THR A 180 -18.62 -8.47 -12.84
N VAL A 181 -18.20 -9.52 -13.53
CA VAL A 181 -17.22 -9.43 -14.63
C VAL A 181 -17.66 -8.41 -15.68
N GLN A 182 -18.96 -8.44 -16.08
CA GLN A 182 -19.53 -7.51 -17.07
C GLN A 182 -19.56 -6.06 -16.60
N GLN A 183 -19.60 -5.83 -15.30
CA GLN A 183 -19.65 -4.49 -14.70
C GLN A 183 -18.28 -3.96 -14.27
N PHE A 184 -17.25 -4.80 -14.32
CA PHE A 184 -15.93 -4.50 -13.78
C PHE A 184 -15.39 -3.15 -14.27
N GLN A 185 -15.27 -2.96 -15.58
CA GLN A 185 -14.75 -1.73 -16.17
C GLN A 185 -15.62 -0.49 -15.90
N GLN A 186 -16.91 -0.68 -15.62
CA GLN A 186 -17.85 0.42 -15.39
C GLN A 186 -17.95 0.81 -13.92
N GLN A 187 -17.84 -0.14 -13.01
CA GLN A 187 -18.06 0.06 -11.57
C GLN A 187 -16.76 0.32 -10.80
N VAL A 188 -15.65 -0.29 -11.23
CA VAL A 188 -14.35 -0.02 -10.61
C VAL A 188 -13.89 1.38 -11.01
N HIS A 189 -13.45 2.14 -10.01
CA HIS A 189 -12.97 3.50 -10.25
C HIS A 189 -11.76 3.51 -11.18
N GLN A 190 -11.73 4.40 -12.18
CA GLN A 190 -10.67 4.47 -13.19
C GLN A 190 -9.26 4.48 -12.59
N ARG A 191 -9.04 5.23 -11.52
CA ARG A 191 -7.75 5.23 -10.82
C ARG A 191 -7.33 3.83 -10.36
N ASN A 192 -8.27 3.01 -9.91
CA ASN A 192 -7.95 1.65 -9.46
C ASN A 192 -7.61 0.75 -10.66
N LEU A 193 -8.29 0.90 -11.79
CA LEU A 193 -7.95 0.20 -13.03
C LEU A 193 -6.54 0.58 -13.52
N ASP A 194 -6.22 1.87 -13.48
CA ASP A 194 -4.89 2.38 -13.82
C ASP A 194 -3.81 1.79 -12.89
N HIS A 195 -4.06 1.78 -11.58
CA HIS A 195 -3.13 1.19 -10.60
C HIS A 195 -2.99 -0.32 -10.78
N LEU A 196 -4.09 -1.05 -11.05
CA LEU A 196 -4.04 -2.47 -11.37
C LEU A 196 -3.13 -2.74 -12.57
N THR A 197 -3.27 -1.95 -13.64
CA THR A 197 -2.42 -2.07 -14.82
C THR A 197 -0.95 -1.95 -14.46
N ILE A 198 -0.58 -1.02 -13.58
CA ILE A 198 0.80 -0.85 -13.13
C ILE A 198 1.24 -1.99 -12.23
N TRP A 199 0.45 -2.39 -11.26
CA TRP A 199 0.77 -3.52 -10.39
C TRP A 199 0.95 -4.84 -11.15
N HIS A 200 0.19 -5.04 -12.24
CA HIS A 200 0.31 -6.23 -13.07
C HIS A 200 1.55 -6.24 -13.96
N ASN A 201 2.12 -5.07 -14.26
CA ASN A 201 3.10 -4.97 -15.35
C ASN A 201 4.45 -4.34 -14.95
N ILE A 202 4.54 -3.63 -13.84
CA ILE A 202 5.73 -2.86 -13.45
C ILE A 202 6.30 -3.37 -12.13
N GLY A 203 7.60 -3.64 -12.11
CA GLY A 203 8.31 -4.09 -10.90
C GLY A 203 9.49 -5.02 -11.16
N ALA A 204 9.71 -5.45 -12.40
CA ALA A 204 10.72 -6.44 -12.74
C ALA A 204 12.18 -5.99 -12.49
N ASP A 205 12.41 -4.71 -12.21
CA ASP A 205 13.74 -4.12 -12.00
C ASP A 205 14.21 -4.12 -10.54
N VAL A 206 13.38 -4.62 -9.62
CA VAL A 206 13.73 -4.70 -8.18
C VAL A 206 13.66 -6.14 -7.68
N ASN A 207 14.37 -6.41 -6.59
CA ASN A 207 14.31 -7.70 -5.93
C ASN A 207 12.87 -8.06 -5.58
N ASN A 208 12.49 -9.31 -5.82
CA ASN A 208 11.13 -9.84 -5.59
C ASN A 208 10.02 -9.11 -6.35
N GLY A 209 10.30 -8.17 -7.25
CA GLY A 209 9.29 -7.43 -7.99
C GLY A 209 8.41 -8.30 -8.87
N GLN A 210 8.97 -9.38 -9.46
CA GLN A 210 8.18 -10.37 -10.20
C GLN A 210 7.16 -11.09 -9.32
N TRP A 211 7.48 -11.32 -8.03
CA TRP A 211 6.54 -11.88 -7.08
C TRP A 211 5.38 -10.91 -6.78
N ALA A 212 5.66 -9.61 -6.71
CA ALA A 212 4.61 -8.61 -6.53
C ALA A 212 3.66 -8.57 -7.73
N MET A 213 4.19 -8.60 -8.94
CA MET A 213 3.39 -8.65 -10.18
C MET A 213 2.55 -9.94 -10.25
N ALA A 214 3.15 -11.09 -9.94
CA ALA A 214 2.43 -12.36 -9.88
C ALA A 214 1.33 -12.36 -8.83
N GLY A 215 1.62 -11.82 -7.64
CA GLY A 215 0.64 -11.65 -6.56
C GLY A 215 -0.53 -10.78 -6.99
N ALA A 216 -0.27 -9.63 -7.61
CA ALA A 216 -1.31 -8.73 -8.09
C ALA A 216 -2.23 -9.40 -9.13
N ARG A 217 -1.66 -10.08 -10.11
CA ARG A 217 -2.43 -10.85 -11.10
C ARG A 217 -3.25 -11.96 -10.45
N GLN A 218 -2.66 -12.71 -9.52
CA GLN A 218 -3.36 -13.79 -8.81
C GLN A 218 -4.49 -13.23 -7.92
N GLY A 219 -4.26 -12.16 -7.18
CA GLY A 219 -5.28 -11.51 -6.36
C GLY A 219 -6.47 -11.01 -7.18
N THR A 220 -6.19 -10.35 -8.32
CA THR A 220 -7.23 -9.94 -9.27
C THR A 220 -8.00 -11.13 -9.83
N TYR A 221 -7.31 -12.18 -10.27
CA TYR A 221 -7.92 -13.39 -10.81
C TYR A 221 -8.81 -14.08 -9.77
N MET A 222 -8.28 -14.32 -8.58
CA MET A 222 -9.04 -14.99 -7.52
C MET A 222 -10.27 -14.19 -7.12
N THR A 223 -10.15 -12.86 -7.04
CA THR A 223 -11.27 -11.98 -6.71
C THR A 223 -12.33 -12.02 -7.80
N MET A 224 -11.96 -11.80 -9.05
CA MET A 224 -12.94 -11.56 -10.10
C MET A 224 -13.43 -12.82 -10.81
N LEU A 225 -12.57 -13.82 -10.98
CA LEU A 225 -12.82 -14.96 -11.86
C LEU A 225 -12.97 -16.29 -11.11
N THR A 226 -12.99 -16.25 -9.77
CA THR A 226 -13.25 -17.42 -8.94
C THR A 226 -14.31 -17.15 -7.86
N ASN A 227 -14.65 -18.19 -7.09
CA ASN A 227 -15.55 -18.07 -5.95
C ASN A 227 -14.80 -17.81 -4.63
N TRP A 228 -13.52 -17.42 -4.69
CA TRP A 228 -12.78 -17.08 -3.49
C TRP A 228 -13.40 -15.87 -2.78
N ASP A 229 -13.48 -15.95 -1.45
CA ASP A 229 -14.00 -14.85 -0.64
C ASP A 229 -12.92 -13.76 -0.48
N HIS A 230 -13.08 -12.66 -1.18
CA HIS A 230 -12.14 -11.55 -1.17
C HIS A 230 -11.94 -10.90 0.21
N ARG A 231 -12.84 -11.10 1.17
CA ARG A 231 -12.69 -10.61 2.55
C ARG A 231 -11.51 -11.26 3.27
N GLN A 232 -11.11 -12.46 2.87
CA GLN A 232 -9.91 -13.14 3.37
C GLN A 232 -8.61 -12.38 3.08
N VAL A 233 -8.64 -11.31 2.27
CA VAL A 233 -7.48 -10.44 2.00
C VAL A 233 -6.91 -9.80 3.28
N GLN A 234 -7.70 -9.71 4.35
CA GLN A 234 -7.27 -9.20 5.66
C GLN A 234 -6.71 -10.30 6.58
N ASP A 235 -6.98 -11.54 6.28
CA ASP A 235 -6.49 -12.69 7.04
C ASP A 235 -5.11 -13.11 6.55
N PHE A 236 -4.08 -12.75 7.31
CA PHE A 236 -2.69 -13.06 6.96
C PHE A 236 -2.38 -14.55 7.05
N ASP A 237 -3.07 -15.31 7.89
CA ASP A 237 -2.90 -16.76 7.97
C ASP A 237 -3.49 -17.41 6.70
N ALA A 238 -4.67 -16.97 6.24
CA ALA A 238 -5.23 -17.41 4.96
C ALA A 238 -4.32 -17.06 3.76
N LEU A 239 -3.71 -15.88 3.75
CA LEU A 239 -2.75 -15.50 2.72
C LEU A 239 -1.47 -16.35 2.77
N ALA A 240 -1.02 -16.74 3.96
CA ALA A 240 0.12 -17.63 4.12
C ALA A 240 -0.17 -19.05 3.59
N GLU A 241 -1.40 -19.55 3.70
CA GLU A 241 -1.82 -20.83 3.10
C GLU A 241 -1.80 -20.77 1.57
N ILE A 242 -2.32 -19.68 0.97
CA ILE A 242 -2.25 -19.48 -0.48
C ILE A 242 -0.79 -19.42 -0.92
N TRP A 243 0.04 -18.65 -0.22
CA TRP A 243 1.48 -18.56 -0.49
C TRP A 243 2.18 -19.92 -0.45
N ALA A 244 1.88 -20.75 0.55
CA ALA A 244 2.47 -22.08 0.69
C ALA A 244 2.21 -22.96 -0.56
N SER A 245 1.11 -22.75 -1.27
CA SER A 245 0.77 -23.50 -2.49
C SER A 245 1.51 -23.00 -3.74
N VAL A 246 2.09 -21.80 -3.72
CA VAL A 246 2.70 -21.15 -4.90
C VAL A 246 4.18 -20.80 -4.74
N LYS A 247 4.72 -20.80 -3.53
CA LYS A 247 6.07 -20.32 -3.19
C LYS A 247 7.20 -21.00 -3.98
N ASP A 248 7.01 -22.25 -4.40
CA ASP A 248 7.99 -23.02 -5.14
C ASP A 248 7.83 -22.89 -6.68
N SER A 249 6.91 -22.03 -7.12
CA SER A 249 6.69 -21.72 -8.54
C SER A 249 7.63 -20.60 -9.01
N ASP A 250 7.87 -20.54 -10.31
CA ASP A 250 8.44 -19.34 -10.93
C ASP A 250 7.34 -18.25 -10.96
N PRO A 251 7.60 -17.04 -10.43
CA PRO A 251 6.59 -15.95 -10.39
C PRO A 251 6.13 -15.52 -11.79
N ARG A 252 6.99 -15.61 -12.81
CA ARG A 252 6.63 -15.29 -14.20
C ARG A 252 5.62 -16.30 -14.74
N ILE A 253 5.84 -17.59 -14.46
CA ILE A 253 4.90 -18.64 -14.85
C ILE A 253 3.59 -18.49 -14.08
N LEU A 254 3.66 -18.25 -12.78
CA LEU A 254 2.48 -18.04 -11.94
C LEU A 254 1.62 -16.88 -12.45
N GLY A 255 2.21 -15.72 -12.67
CA GLY A 255 1.51 -14.55 -13.20
C GLY A 255 1.07 -14.70 -14.66
N GLY A 256 1.82 -15.49 -15.45
CA GLY A 256 1.50 -15.78 -16.86
C GLY A 256 0.28 -16.67 -17.04
N ARG A 257 0.05 -17.63 -16.12
CA ARG A 257 -1.10 -18.56 -16.20
C ARG A 257 -2.46 -17.86 -16.20
N VAL A 258 -2.58 -16.71 -15.56
CA VAL A 258 -3.84 -15.98 -15.43
C VAL A 258 -3.93 -14.75 -16.34
N ALA A 259 -2.87 -14.43 -17.06
CA ALA A 259 -2.78 -13.20 -17.85
C ALA A 259 -3.80 -13.13 -18.98
N GLU A 260 -4.02 -14.25 -19.68
CA GLU A 260 -4.99 -14.32 -20.79
C GLU A 260 -6.42 -14.14 -20.30
N ASP A 261 -6.77 -14.77 -19.17
CA ASP A 261 -8.10 -14.62 -18.58
C ASP A 261 -8.34 -13.19 -18.09
N LEU A 262 -7.36 -12.58 -17.44
CA LEU A 262 -7.45 -11.19 -16.98
C LEU A 262 -7.61 -10.22 -18.16
N HIS A 263 -6.89 -10.46 -19.25
CA HIS A 263 -7.01 -9.64 -20.44
C HIS A 263 -8.35 -9.85 -21.15
N SER A 264 -8.72 -11.08 -21.44
CA SER A 264 -9.91 -11.39 -22.26
C SER A 264 -11.23 -11.16 -21.54
N GLN A 265 -11.29 -11.39 -20.21
CA GLN A 265 -12.53 -11.29 -19.44
C GLN A 265 -12.70 -9.96 -18.72
N LEU A 266 -11.60 -9.28 -18.34
CA LEU A 266 -11.63 -8.03 -17.58
C LEU A 266 -11.13 -6.82 -18.37
N ASP A 267 -10.68 -7.01 -19.61
CA ASP A 267 -10.08 -5.96 -20.45
C ASP A 267 -8.91 -5.23 -19.73
N LEU A 268 -8.08 -6.00 -19.01
CA LEU A 268 -6.90 -5.46 -18.35
C LEU A 268 -5.67 -5.65 -19.24
N PRO A 269 -4.88 -4.60 -19.49
CA PRO A 269 -3.65 -4.71 -20.24
C PRO A 269 -2.66 -5.64 -19.53
N MET A 270 -2.20 -6.68 -20.23
CA MET A 270 -1.16 -7.60 -19.78
C MET A 270 0.05 -7.49 -20.68
N ALA A 271 1.15 -7.03 -20.14
CA ALA A 271 2.44 -7.04 -20.81
C ALA A 271 3.45 -7.76 -19.93
N ILE A 272 4.52 -8.24 -20.54
CA ILE A 272 5.69 -8.75 -19.83
C ILE A 272 6.72 -7.64 -19.90
N PHE A 273 6.82 -6.86 -18.81
CA PHE A 273 7.86 -5.87 -18.69
C PHE A 273 9.12 -6.52 -18.10
N GLU A 274 10.22 -6.32 -18.76
CA GLU A 274 11.53 -6.67 -18.23
C GLU A 274 12.04 -5.55 -17.30
N GLY A 275 13.14 -5.82 -16.59
CA GLY A 275 13.68 -4.87 -15.62
C GLY A 275 14.00 -3.49 -16.20
N GLU A 276 14.47 -3.45 -17.46
CA GLU A 276 14.80 -2.19 -18.11
C GLU A 276 13.57 -1.35 -18.41
N GLN A 277 12.49 -1.95 -18.92
CA GLN A 277 11.22 -1.27 -19.18
C GLN A 277 10.57 -0.80 -17.88
N SER A 278 10.61 -1.62 -16.82
CA SER A 278 10.10 -1.21 -15.50
C SER A 278 10.87 -0.01 -14.96
N ARG A 279 12.20 0.01 -15.10
CA ARG A 279 13.05 1.12 -14.68
C ARG A 279 12.73 2.38 -15.48
N PHE A 280 12.62 2.27 -16.81
CA PHE A 280 12.25 3.37 -17.69
C PHE A 280 10.89 3.95 -17.31
N PHE A 281 9.88 3.09 -17.12
CA PHE A 281 8.56 3.52 -16.68
C PHE A 281 8.63 4.31 -15.38
N LYS A 282 9.28 3.78 -14.33
CA LYS A 282 9.41 4.46 -13.04
C LYS A 282 10.15 5.80 -13.09
N GLN A 283 11.08 5.96 -14.01
CA GLN A 283 11.81 7.22 -14.21
C GLN A 283 10.94 8.31 -14.86
N HIS A 284 10.06 7.92 -15.76
CA HIS A 284 9.28 8.86 -16.57
C HIS A 284 7.85 9.05 -16.06
N TYR A 285 7.30 8.00 -15.44
CA TYR A 285 5.98 8.07 -14.85
C TYR A 285 5.98 9.03 -13.66
N ARG A 286 5.06 9.99 -13.73
CA ARG A 286 4.78 10.90 -12.61
C ARG A 286 3.36 10.62 -12.16
N SER A 287 3.23 9.93 -11.03
CA SER A 287 1.95 9.73 -10.39
C SER A 287 1.40 11.10 -10.01
N ASN A 288 0.68 11.70 -10.90
CA ASN A 288 -0.10 12.88 -10.62
C ASN A 288 -1.57 12.48 -10.75
N TRP A 289 -2.26 12.58 -9.68
CA TRP A 289 -3.69 12.33 -9.60
C TRP A 289 -4.53 13.11 -10.62
N HIS A 290 -4.04 14.24 -11.10
CA HIS A 290 -4.64 15.02 -12.16
C HIS A 290 -4.38 14.51 -13.58
N ASN A 291 -3.44 13.60 -13.75
CA ASN A 291 -3.01 13.06 -15.04
C ASN A 291 -3.61 11.68 -15.34
N ARG A 292 -4.84 11.48 -14.98
CA ARG A 292 -5.56 10.24 -15.18
C ARG A 292 -5.56 9.80 -16.63
N GLY A 293 -5.27 9.58 -17.43
CA GLY A 293 -5.27 9.20 -18.84
C GLY A 293 -3.86 9.08 -19.41
N ILE A 294 -2.88 9.57 -18.68
CA ILE A 294 -1.49 9.49 -19.11
C ILE A 294 -0.90 8.11 -18.78
N MET A 295 -1.36 7.46 -17.72
CA MET A 295 -0.84 6.18 -17.27
C MET A 295 -0.96 5.06 -18.30
N VAL A 296 -2.13 4.84 -18.83
CA VAL A 296 -2.37 3.82 -19.86
C VAL A 296 -1.65 4.22 -21.14
N ARG A 297 -1.65 5.51 -21.48
CA ARG A 297 -0.92 6.04 -22.63
C ARG A 297 0.59 5.91 -22.51
N GLU A 298 1.16 6.07 -21.33
CA GLU A 298 2.60 5.89 -21.12
C GLU A 298 3.01 4.43 -21.28
N ILE A 299 2.21 3.47 -20.83
CA ILE A 299 2.42 2.05 -21.09
C ILE A 299 2.31 1.77 -22.60
N ASP A 300 1.33 2.35 -23.28
CA ASP A 300 1.17 2.21 -24.72
C ASP A 300 2.31 2.87 -25.50
N VAL A 301 2.80 4.03 -25.06
CA VAL A 301 3.96 4.70 -25.65
C VAL A 301 5.22 3.84 -25.48
N ILE A 302 5.44 3.25 -24.30
CA ILE A 302 6.56 2.33 -24.07
C ILE A 302 6.45 1.13 -25.01
N ARG A 303 5.27 0.52 -25.15
CA ARG A 303 5.01 -0.58 -26.07
C ARG A 303 5.35 -0.21 -27.52
N GLN A 304 4.88 0.98 -27.96
CA GLN A 304 5.12 1.43 -29.33
C GLN A 304 6.60 1.74 -29.60
N GLN A 305 7.31 2.33 -28.62
CA GLN A 305 8.72 2.66 -28.75
C GLN A 305 9.63 1.41 -28.73
N GLU A 306 9.25 0.41 -27.98
CA GLU A 306 10.00 -0.84 -27.85
C GLU A 306 9.56 -1.92 -28.86
N GLY A 307 8.58 -1.62 -29.70
CA GLY A 307 8.10 -2.56 -30.75
C GLY A 307 7.33 -3.77 -30.23
N TRP A 308 6.58 -3.60 -29.17
CA TRP A 308 5.81 -4.66 -28.50
C TRP A 308 4.37 -4.74 -28.99
#